data_7c0aa5567d6e26853e36a8aeb2c6a1fb
#
_entry.id   7c0aa5567d6e26853e36a8aeb2c6a1fb
#
_cell.length_a   1.000
_cell.length_b   1.000
_cell.length_c   1.000
_cell.angle_alpha   90.00
_cell.angle_beta   90.00
_cell.angle_gamma   90.00
#
_symmetry.space_group_name_H-M   'P 1'
#
loop_
_entity.id
_entity.type
_entity.pdbx_description
1 polymer ?
#
loop_
_entity_poly.entity_id
_entity_poly.type
_entity_poly.pdbx_seq_one_letter_code
_entity_poly.pdbx_strand_id
1 'polypeptide(L)'
;MDGCELIDATGLFGGKMLSKKTTRRVRALASVCLCIIAILLSVTALLTSHWCKGTQRVPKPSCSKQRLHNCIDYGVNETDTNKVVYSWETGDDRFLFRYFHTGIWYSCEEDIHVEGEERCRSFIDLAPASSRDVLWLSVISELLYITFLMVGFGLMCAELFHSSDVIDGLKLNAFAAVFTVLSGLLGMVAHMMYTQVFQVTANHGPREWRPYTWDYGWSFGMAWGSFTCCMGASVTTLNSYTKTVIEFRNRRKTFGQSHRKKQAFLDDQGISDLRNRPLPSVSESVDAKAEKECNGVETCPPQPSPQPSHKSDSQTQTEEDQC
;
A
#
# COMPACT_ATOMS: atom_id res chain seq x y z
N MET A 1 44.62 12.64 37.11
CA MET A 1 44.62 11.74 35.92
C MET A 1 43.19 11.37 35.56
N ASP A 2 42.28 12.35 35.40
CA ASP A 2 40.82 12.07 35.23
C ASP A 2 40.17 12.86 34.08
N GLY A 3 40.99 13.21 33.08
CA GLY A 3 40.47 13.97 31.92
C GLY A 3 40.28 13.18 30.62
N CYS A 4 40.69 11.91 30.56
CA CYS A 4 40.72 11.14 29.30
C CYS A 4 39.52 10.18 29.08
N GLU A 5 38.77 9.83 30.14
CA GLU A 5 37.63 8.89 30.02
C GLU A 5 36.33 9.54 29.59
N LEU A 6 36.16 10.87 29.71
CA LEU A 6 34.92 11.55 29.36
C LEU A 6 34.78 11.80 27.84
N ILE A 7 35.89 11.82 27.11
CA ILE A 7 35.89 12.09 25.66
C ILE A 7 35.49 10.84 24.84
N ASP A 8 35.82 9.65 25.35
CA ASP A 8 35.54 8.40 24.65
C ASP A 8 34.04 7.99 24.71
N ALA A 9 33.37 8.32 25.81
CA ALA A 9 31.93 8.06 25.95
C ALA A 9 31.05 8.93 25.02
N THR A 10 31.42 10.19 24.78
CA THR A 10 30.68 11.10 23.88
C THR A 10 30.88 10.76 22.41
N GLY A 11 32.08 10.32 22.02
CA GLY A 11 32.36 9.86 20.66
C GLY A 11 31.62 8.57 20.31
N LEU A 12 31.55 7.61 21.23
CA LEU A 12 30.84 6.34 21.02
C LEU A 12 29.33 6.51 20.97
N PHE A 13 28.75 7.43 21.77
CA PHE A 13 27.35 7.80 21.75
C PHE A 13 26.98 8.55 20.46
N GLY A 14 27.82 9.48 20.01
CA GLY A 14 27.64 10.21 18.75
C GLY A 14 27.66 9.29 17.53
N GLY A 15 28.59 8.36 17.46
CA GLY A 15 28.70 7.38 16.38
C GLY A 15 27.50 6.42 16.31
N LYS A 16 27.03 5.92 17.46
CA LYS A 16 25.82 5.07 17.52
C LYS A 16 24.54 5.81 17.14
N MET A 17 24.39 7.08 17.50
CA MET A 17 23.25 7.91 17.11
C MET A 17 23.25 8.22 15.60
N LEU A 18 24.40 8.54 15.05
CA LEU A 18 24.57 8.82 13.62
C LEU A 18 24.26 7.58 12.78
N SER A 19 24.76 6.40 13.19
CA SER A 19 24.48 5.11 12.55
C SER A 19 22.97 4.78 12.57
N LYS A 20 22.26 5.04 13.68
CA LYS A 20 20.82 4.82 13.79
C LYS A 20 20.00 5.74 12.89
N LYS A 21 20.35 7.04 12.78
CA LYS A 21 19.68 7.98 11.86
C LYS A 21 19.89 7.57 10.42
N THR A 22 21.09 7.15 10.04
CA THR A 22 21.41 6.67 8.70
C THR A 22 20.59 5.43 8.35
N THR A 23 20.49 4.46 9.24
CA THR A 23 19.71 3.23 9.03
C THR A 23 18.20 3.51 8.88
N ARG A 24 17.65 4.49 9.62
CA ARG A 24 16.24 4.92 9.45
C ARG A 24 16.01 5.55 8.08
N ARG A 25 16.87 6.46 7.64
CA ARG A 25 16.78 7.09 6.32
C ARG A 25 16.89 6.09 5.19
N VAL A 26 17.82 5.14 5.27
CA VAL A 26 17.98 4.08 4.25
C VAL A 26 16.71 3.24 4.13
N ARG A 27 16.07 2.87 5.23
CA ARG A 27 14.80 2.12 5.18
C ARG A 27 13.65 2.94 4.59
N ALA A 28 13.53 4.21 4.96
CA ALA A 28 12.52 5.09 4.40
C ALA A 28 12.73 5.27 2.88
N LEU A 29 13.96 5.49 2.44
CA LEU A 29 14.31 5.57 1.02
C LEU A 29 14.02 4.26 0.28
N ALA A 30 14.34 3.10 0.87
CA ALA A 30 14.03 1.81 0.27
C ALA A 30 12.52 1.61 0.08
N SER A 31 11.71 1.99 1.07
CA SER A 31 10.24 1.93 0.97
C SER A 31 9.72 2.85 -0.12
N VAL A 32 10.22 4.09 -0.21
CA VAL A 32 9.85 5.06 -1.25
C VAL A 32 10.25 4.56 -2.64
N CYS A 33 11.46 4.01 -2.80
CA CYS A 33 11.91 3.45 -4.09
C CYS A 33 11.03 2.27 -4.53
N LEU A 34 10.71 1.34 -3.62
CA LEU A 34 9.81 0.22 -3.92
C LEU A 34 8.43 0.70 -4.33
N CYS A 35 7.93 1.76 -3.68
CA CYS A 35 6.63 2.34 -4.00
C CYS A 35 6.63 3.00 -5.39
N ILE A 36 7.69 3.72 -5.76
CA ILE A 36 7.86 4.29 -7.11
C ILE A 36 7.86 3.18 -8.16
N ILE A 37 8.64 2.12 -7.94
CA ILE A 37 8.70 0.98 -8.86
C ILE A 37 7.32 0.35 -8.99
N ALA A 38 6.60 0.14 -7.89
CA ALA A 38 5.25 -0.41 -7.90
C ALA A 38 4.29 0.46 -8.72
N ILE A 39 4.30 1.79 -8.54
CA ILE A 39 3.46 2.72 -9.30
C ILE A 39 3.77 2.64 -10.80
N LEU A 40 5.04 2.69 -11.17
CA LEU A 40 5.44 2.62 -12.58
C LEU A 40 5.01 1.30 -13.23
N LEU A 41 5.22 0.17 -12.56
CA LEU A 41 4.81 -1.14 -13.05
C LEU A 41 3.29 -1.27 -13.17
N SER A 42 2.52 -0.78 -12.19
CA SER A 42 1.06 -0.83 -12.20
C SER A 42 0.48 0.04 -13.32
N VAL A 43 0.95 1.28 -13.47
CA VAL A 43 0.47 2.18 -14.53
C VAL A 43 0.80 1.62 -15.91
N THR A 44 2.00 1.09 -16.12
CA THR A 44 2.35 0.47 -17.40
C THR A 44 1.53 -0.79 -17.68
N ALA A 45 1.28 -1.63 -16.65
CA ALA A 45 0.41 -2.80 -16.80
C ALA A 45 -1.03 -2.40 -17.14
N LEU A 46 -1.57 -1.35 -16.52
CA LEU A 46 -2.93 -0.86 -16.80
C LEU A 46 -3.10 -0.30 -18.22
N LEU A 47 -2.09 0.40 -18.73
CA LEU A 47 -2.15 1.07 -20.04
C LEU A 47 -1.87 0.12 -21.21
N THR A 48 -1.21 -1.00 -20.98
CA THR A 48 -0.78 -1.91 -22.03
C THR A 48 -1.77 -3.07 -22.22
N SER A 49 -1.88 -3.54 -23.47
CA SER A 49 -2.81 -4.60 -23.86
C SER A 49 -2.15 -5.99 -23.97
N HIS A 50 -1.11 -6.27 -23.16
CA HIS A 50 -0.36 -7.53 -23.21
C HIS A 50 -0.49 -8.35 -21.91
N TRP A 51 -1.68 -8.39 -21.31
CA TRP A 51 -1.94 -9.24 -20.15
C TRP A 51 -2.04 -10.71 -20.51
N CYS A 52 -2.71 -11.00 -21.63
CA CYS A 52 -2.78 -12.31 -22.22
C CYS A 52 -2.45 -12.20 -23.71
N LYS A 53 -1.82 -13.24 -24.25
CA LYS A 53 -1.47 -13.36 -25.67
C LYS A 53 -1.70 -14.79 -26.12
N GLY A 54 -1.93 -14.97 -27.39
CA GLY A 54 -2.13 -16.32 -27.93
C GLY A 54 -2.46 -16.34 -29.40
N THR A 55 -2.99 -17.47 -29.85
CA THR A 55 -3.38 -17.69 -31.23
C THR A 55 -4.85 -18.04 -31.32
N GLN A 56 -5.48 -17.56 -32.38
CA GLN A 56 -6.86 -17.88 -32.76
C GLN A 56 -6.87 -18.66 -34.05
N ARG A 57 -7.74 -19.64 -34.14
CA ARG A 57 -7.97 -20.43 -35.36
C ARG A 57 -9.12 -19.81 -36.14
N VAL A 58 -8.79 -19.17 -37.27
CA VAL A 58 -9.76 -18.47 -38.10
C VAL A 58 -9.86 -19.17 -39.45
N PRO A 59 -11.07 -19.42 -39.99
CA PRO A 59 -11.20 -20.00 -41.33
C PRO A 59 -10.64 -19.03 -42.39
N LYS A 60 -9.89 -19.57 -43.32
CA LYS A 60 -9.40 -18.78 -44.45
C LYS A 60 -10.58 -18.24 -45.26
N PRO A 61 -10.59 -16.95 -45.60
CA PRO A 61 -11.58 -16.38 -46.50
C PRO A 61 -11.41 -16.92 -47.93
N SER A 62 -12.42 -16.79 -48.75
CA SER A 62 -12.31 -17.08 -50.18
C SER A 62 -11.43 -16.05 -50.85
N CYS A 63 -10.58 -16.50 -51.81
CA CYS A 63 -9.76 -15.61 -52.62
C CYS A 63 -10.61 -14.68 -53.46
N SER A 64 -10.19 -13.45 -53.61
CA SER A 64 -10.81 -12.44 -54.47
C SER A 64 -9.72 -11.67 -55.21
N LYS A 65 -10.06 -10.89 -56.22
CA LYS A 65 -9.09 -10.06 -56.99
C LYS A 65 -8.25 -9.13 -56.12
N GLN A 66 -8.74 -8.81 -54.89
CA GLN A 66 -8.07 -7.95 -53.92
C GLN A 66 -7.35 -8.76 -52.83
N ARG A 67 -7.58 -10.07 -52.73
CA ARG A 67 -7.05 -10.95 -51.68
C ARG A 67 -6.41 -12.16 -52.32
N LEU A 68 -5.11 -12.09 -52.50
CA LEU A 68 -4.31 -13.14 -53.12
C LEU A 68 -3.50 -13.99 -52.14
N HIS A 69 -3.35 -13.48 -50.89
CA HIS A 69 -2.66 -14.19 -49.82
C HIS A 69 -3.60 -14.64 -48.71
N ASN A 70 -3.29 -15.75 -48.09
CA ASN A 70 -4.00 -16.31 -46.93
C ASN A 70 -5.49 -16.57 -47.17
N CYS A 71 -5.83 -16.98 -48.39
CA CYS A 71 -7.22 -17.27 -48.82
C CYS A 71 -7.30 -18.67 -49.45
N ILE A 72 -8.51 -19.22 -49.52
CA ILE A 72 -8.81 -20.48 -50.22
C ILE A 72 -9.24 -20.15 -51.63
N ASP A 73 -8.48 -20.67 -52.60
CA ASP A 73 -8.86 -20.57 -54.02
C ASP A 73 -9.82 -21.73 -54.36
N TYR A 74 -11.05 -21.38 -54.58
CA TYR A 74 -12.10 -22.34 -55.04
C TYR A 74 -12.09 -22.50 -56.53
N GLY A 75 -11.17 -21.89 -57.27
CA GLY A 75 -11.09 -22.00 -58.73
C GLY A 75 -12.32 -21.52 -59.51
N VAL A 76 -13.10 -20.63 -58.90
CA VAL A 76 -14.31 -20.12 -59.53
C VAL A 76 -13.94 -19.06 -60.55
N ASN A 77 -14.03 -19.44 -61.87
CA ASN A 77 -14.10 -18.43 -62.89
C ASN A 77 -15.47 -17.77 -62.84
N GLU A 78 -15.49 -16.46 -62.79
CA GLU A 78 -16.65 -15.57 -62.60
C GLU A 78 -17.82 -15.79 -63.61
N THR A 79 -17.63 -16.67 -64.62
CA THR A 79 -18.59 -16.91 -65.69
C THR A 79 -19.55 -18.09 -65.48
N ASP A 80 -19.29 -18.98 -64.51
CA ASP A 80 -20.11 -20.18 -64.30
C ASP A 80 -20.51 -20.38 -62.84
N THR A 81 -21.66 -19.84 -62.45
CA THR A 81 -22.22 -19.91 -61.10
C THR A 81 -22.69 -21.30 -60.66
N ASN A 82 -22.72 -22.29 -61.59
CA ASN A 82 -23.25 -23.64 -61.31
C ASN A 82 -22.17 -24.71 -61.18
N LYS A 83 -20.91 -24.39 -61.34
CA LYS A 83 -19.82 -25.36 -61.21
C LYS A 83 -19.37 -25.48 -59.75
N VAL A 84 -19.70 -26.61 -59.15
CA VAL A 84 -19.14 -26.94 -57.81
C VAL A 84 -17.64 -27.24 -57.97
N VAL A 85 -16.81 -26.33 -57.45
CA VAL A 85 -15.37 -26.51 -57.45
C VAL A 85 -14.97 -27.02 -56.07
N TYR A 86 -14.26 -28.11 -56.04
CA TYR A 86 -13.75 -28.72 -54.83
C TYR A 86 -12.37 -28.13 -54.51
N SER A 87 -12.23 -27.58 -53.33
CA SER A 87 -10.91 -27.21 -52.81
C SER A 87 -10.23 -28.46 -52.24
N TRP A 88 -8.98 -28.68 -52.62
CA TRP A 88 -8.13 -29.76 -52.10
C TRP A 88 -7.61 -29.46 -50.66
N GLU A 89 -7.76 -28.23 -50.15
CA GLU A 89 -7.41 -27.89 -48.80
C GLU A 89 -8.37 -28.56 -47.80
N THR A 90 -7.84 -29.54 -47.07
CA THR A 90 -8.61 -30.32 -46.08
C THR A 90 -7.97 -30.18 -44.69
N GLY A 91 -8.78 -30.39 -43.64
CA GLY A 91 -8.26 -30.38 -42.27
C GLY A 91 -7.77 -29.00 -41.81
N ASP A 92 -6.55 -28.93 -41.33
CA ASP A 92 -5.95 -27.73 -40.75
C ASP A 92 -5.59 -26.68 -41.78
N ASP A 93 -5.37 -27.06 -43.05
CA ASP A 93 -5.00 -26.14 -44.14
C ASP A 93 -6.11 -25.11 -44.45
N ARG A 94 -7.35 -25.41 -44.07
CA ARG A 94 -8.51 -24.49 -44.18
C ARG A 94 -8.51 -23.34 -43.18
N PHE A 95 -7.60 -23.37 -42.23
CA PHE A 95 -7.56 -22.40 -41.14
C PHE A 95 -6.22 -21.66 -41.14
N LEU A 96 -6.28 -20.42 -40.65
CA LEU A 96 -5.12 -19.61 -40.33
C LEU A 96 -5.02 -19.43 -38.83
N PHE A 97 -3.80 -19.35 -38.34
CA PHE A 97 -3.54 -18.94 -36.98
C PHE A 97 -3.23 -17.44 -36.94
N ARG A 98 -4.06 -16.72 -36.27
CA ARG A 98 -3.95 -15.27 -36.05
C ARG A 98 -3.49 -15.01 -34.64
N TYR A 99 -2.47 -14.15 -34.49
CA TYR A 99 -2.04 -13.73 -33.16
C TYR A 99 -3.01 -12.70 -32.58
N PHE A 100 -3.15 -12.74 -31.27
CA PHE A 100 -3.88 -11.74 -30.52
C PHE A 100 -3.20 -11.45 -29.21
N HIS A 101 -3.41 -10.26 -28.67
CA HIS A 101 -3.04 -9.89 -27.32
C HIS A 101 -4.18 -9.06 -26.70
N THR A 102 -4.39 -9.25 -25.39
CA THR A 102 -5.51 -8.67 -24.67
C THR A 102 -5.01 -8.06 -23.38
N GLY A 103 -5.44 -6.82 -23.10
CA GLY A 103 -5.27 -6.12 -21.84
C GLY A 103 -6.60 -5.96 -21.12
N ILE A 104 -6.61 -5.06 -20.15
CA ILE A 104 -7.83 -4.73 -19.39
C ILE A 104 -8.85 -4.00 -20.27
N TRP A 105 -8.40 -3.10 -21.16
CA TRP A 105 -9.25 -2.24 -21.97
C TRP A 105 -9.49 -2.77 -23.36
N TYR A 106 -8.45 -3.24 -24.02
CA TYR A 106 -8.47 -3.59 -25.44
C TYR A 106 -7.97 -5.00 -25.67
N SER A 107 -8.60 -5.65 -26.66
CA SER A 107 -8.11 -6.87 -27.31
C SER A 107 -7.74 -6.54 -28.74
N CYS A 108 -6.49 -6.74 -29.09
CA CYS A 108 -5.94 -6.50 -30.42
C CYS A 108 -5.67 -7.82 -31.12
N GLU A 109 -6.04 -7.91 -32.36
CA GLU A 109 -5.93 -9.08 -33.21
C GLU A 109 -5.19 -8.69 -34.51
N GLU A 110 -4.27 -9.53 -34.94
CA GLU A 110 -3.56 -9.34 -36.21
C GLU A 110 -4.54 -9.40 -37.40
N ASP A 111 -4.45 -8.44 -38.32
CA ASP A 111 -5.28 -8.48 -39.51
C ASP A 111 -4.70 -9.52 -40.50
N ILE A 112 -5.54 -10.47 -40.90
CA ILE A 112 -5.16 -11.56 -41.84
C ILE A 112 -4.85 -11.01 -43.23
N HIS A 113 -5.34 -9.83 -43.57
CA HIS A 113 -5.30 -9.28 -44.92
C HIS A 113 -4.14 -8.34 -45.17
N VAL A 114 -3.62 -7.72 -44.11
CA VAL A 114 -2.52 -6.75 -44.18
C VAL A 114 -1.50 -7.11 -43.12
N GLU A 115 -0.32 -7.50 -43.59
CA GLU A 115 0.78 -7.84 -42.67
C GLU A 115 1.19 -6.62 -41.83
N GLY A 116 1.19 -6.81 -40.49
CA GLY A 116 1.61 -5.79 -39.53
C GLY A 116 0.53 -4.83 -39.10
N GLU A 117 -0.71 -4.95 -39.60
CA GLU A 117 -1.85 -4.21 -39.05
C GLU A 117 -2.56 -5.01 -37.95
N GLU A 118 -2.89 -4.32 -36.85
CA GLU A 118 -3.66 -4.89 -35.74
C GLU A 118 -5.01 -4.22 -35.63
N ARG A 119 -6.04 -5.01 -35.44
CA ARG A 119 -7.39 -4.52 -35.22
C ARG A 119 -7.72 -4.65 -33.74
N CYS A 120 -7.86 -3.53 -33.06
CA CYS A 120 -8.19 -3.48 -31.65
C CYS A 120 -9.68 -3.23 -31.42
N ARG A 121 -10.26 -3.92 -30.44
CA ARG A 121 -11.63 -3.73 -29.97
C ARG A 121 -11.69 -3.74 -28.45
N SER A 122 -12.77 -3.20 -27.89
CA SER A 122 -12.96 -3.19 -26.44
C SER A 122 -13.08 -4.60 -25.88
N PHE A 123 -12.29 -4.92 -24.86
CA PHE A 123 -12.40 -6.19 -24.16
C PHE A 123 -13.69 -6.34 -23.37
N ILE A 124 -14.27 -5.21 -22.93
CA ILE A 124 -15.56 -5.17 -22.20
C ILE A 124 -16.68 -5.70 -23.10
N ASP A 125 -16.67 -5.38 -24.40
CA ASP A 125 -17.67 -5.84 -25.35
C ASP A 125 -17.54 -7.33 -25.68
N LEU A 126 -16.31 -7.87 -25.59
CA LEU A 126 -16.02 -9.29 -25.79
C LEU A 126 -16.45 -10.16 -24.62
N ALA A 127 -16.41 -9.60 -23.40
CA ALA A 127 -16.78 -10.32 -22.20
C ALA A 127 -18.28 -10.68 -22.20
N PRO A 128 -18.65 -11.92 -21.84
CA PRO A 128 -20.04 -12.33 -21.67
C PRO A 128 -20.78 -11.41 -20.69
N ALA A 129 -22.08 -11.18 -20.90
CA ALA A 129 -22.85 -10.29 -20.05
C ALA A 129 -22.79 -10.65 -18.56
N SER A 130 -22.70 -11.96 -18.25
CA SER A 130 -22.58 -12.46 -16.87
C SER A 130 -21.25 -12.12 -16.19
N SER A 131 -20.19 -11.80 -16.93
CA SER A 131 -18.86 -11.50 -16.39
C SER A 131 -18.46 -10.04 -16.51
N ARG A 132 -19.27 -9.19 -17.16
CA ARG A 132 -18.98 -7.75 -17.30
C ARG A 132 -18.91 -7.03 -15.97
N ASP A 133 -19.78 -7.35 -15.03
CA ASP A 133 -19.79 -6.72 -13.70
C ASP A 133 -18.51 -7.04 -12.95
N VAL A 134 -18.03 -8.28 -13.07
CA VAL A 134 -16.77 -8.72 -12.48
C VAL A 134 -15.58 -8.00 -13.13
N LEU A 135 -15.63 -7.76 -14.45
CA LEU A 135 -14.61 -6.99 -15.15
C LEU A 135 -14.57 -5.54 -14.66
N TRP A 136 -15.75 -4.90 -14.52
CA TRP A 136 -15.84 -3.55 -13.97
C TRP A 136 -15.31 -3.49 -12.52
N LEU A 137 -15.61 -4.49 -11.71
CA LEU A 137 -15.06 -4.60 -10.36
C LEU A 137 -13.52 -4.72 -10.38
N SER A 138 -12.97 -5.49 -11.32
CA SER A 138 -11.51 -5.57 -11.51
C SER A 138 -10.91 -4.21 -11.88
N VAL A 139 -11.52 -3.49 -12.84
CA VAL A 139 -11.06 -2.15 -13.26
C VAL A 139 -11.11 -1.16 -12.10
N ILE A 140 -12.23 -1.11 -11.37
CA ILE A 140 -12.38 -0.20 -10.22
C ILE A 140 -11.36 -0.54 -9.12
N SER A 141 -11.17 -1.83 -8.83
CA SER A 141 -10.19 -2.28 -7.84
C SER A 141 -8.77 -1.91 -8.25
N GLU A 142 -8.41 -1.99 -9.53
CA GLU A 142 -7.10 -1.59 -10.04
C GLU A 142 -6.89 -0.07 -9.93
N LEU A 143 -7.90 0.73 -10.26
CA LEU A 143 -7.84 2.18 -10.08
C LEU A 143 -7.73 2.58 -8.61
N LEU A 144 -8.46 1.93 -7.71
CA LEU A 144 -8.34 2.14 -6.27
C LEU A 144 -6.97 1.69 -5.74
N TYR A 145 -6.44 0.59 -6.27
CA TYR A 145 -5.08 0.13 -5.98
C TYR A 145 -4.06 1.24 -6.26
N ILE A 146 -4.07 1.78 -7.48
CA ILE A 146 -3.14 2.85 -7.88
C ILE A 146 -3.35 4.11 -7.04
N THR A 147 -4.60 4.52 -6.80
CA THR A 147 -4.89 5.73 -6.02
C THR A 147 -4.41 5.60 -4.57
N PHE A 148 -4.66 4.47 -3.90
CA PHE A 148 -4.17 4.25 -2.53
C PHE A 148 -2.65 4.14 -2.47
N LEU A 149 -2.04 3.54 -3.49
CA LEU A 149 -0.59 3.48 -3.61
C LEU A 149 0.03 4.88 -3.76
N MET A 150 -0.60 5.75 -4.55
CA MET A 150 -0.20 7.16 -4.72
C MET A 150 -0.34 7.95 -3.42
N VAL A 151 -1.44 7.76 -2.68
CA VAL A 151 -1.64 8.39 -1.36
C VAL A 151 -0.58 7.90 -0.38
N GLY A 152 -0.35 6.60 -0.29
CA GLY A 152 0.69 6.01 0.56
C GLY A 152 2.08 6.56 0.23
N PHE A 153 2.41 6.65 -1.05
CA PHE A 153 3.64 7.26 -1.53
C PHE A 153 3.77 8.75 -1.12
N GLY A 154 2.71 9.53 -1.31
CA GLY A 154 2.68 10.94 -0.90
C GLY A 154 2.91 11.12 0.61
N LEU A 155 2.31 10.26 1.44
CA LEU A 155 2.52 10.29 2.89
C LEU A 155 3.95 9.90 3.28
N MET A 156 4.57 8.92 2.60
CA MET A 156 5.97 8.56 2.82
C MET A 156 6.92 9.71 2.42
N CYS A 157 6.64 10.38 1.31
CA CYS A 157 7.39 11.56 0.90
C CYS A 157 7.23 12.71 1.91
N ALA A 158 6.01 12.96 2.39
CA ALA A 158 5.74 13.97 3.42
C ALA A 158 6.51 13.67 4.71
N GLU A 159 6.58 12.41 5.16
CA GLU A 159 7.42 12.01 6.30
C GLU A 159 8.91 12.33 6.04
N LEU A 160 9.40 12.05 4.85
CA LEU A 160 10.82 12.22 4.51
C LEU A 160 11.23 13.70 4.46
N PHE A 161 10.36 14.58 3.92
CA PHE A 161 10.69 15.98 3.65
C PHE A 161 10.22 16.94 4.75
N HIS A 162 9.10 16.67 5.41
CA HIS A 162 8.43 17.65 6.28
C HIS A 162 8.43 17.27 7.77
N SER A 163 8.89 16.11 8.15
CA SER A 163 8.86 15.64 9.53
C SER A 163 9.97 16.30 10.38
N SER A 164 9.72 17.53 10.86
CA SER A 164 10.51 18.16 11.91
C SER A 164 10.22 17.52 13.30
N ASP A 165 8.96 17.13 13.56
CA ASP A 165 8.53 16.51 14.79
C ASP A 165 8.41 14.98 14.65
N VAL A 166 9.01 14.26 15.61
CA VAL A 166 9.07 12.79 15.56
C VAL A 166 7.68 12.16 15.76
N ILE A 167 6.78 12.83 16.47
CA ILE A 167 5.43 12.33 16.73
C ILE A 167 4.57 12.40 15.47
N ASP A 168 4.66 13.49 14.72
CA ASP A 168 3.89 13.65 13.49
C ASP A 168 4.43 12.78 12.37
N GLY A 169 5.74 12.62 12.27
CA GLY A 169 6.36 11.63 11.38
C GLY A 169 5.93 10.19 11.66
N LEU A 170 5.70 9.85 12.94
CA LEU A 170 5.22 8.52 13.31
C LEU A 170 3.77 8.29 12.86
N LYS A 171 2.89 9.29 12.98
CA LYS A 171 1.50 9.21 12.49
C LYS A 171 1.46 9.07 10.97
N LEU A 172 2.21 9.90 10.25
CA LEU A 172 2.30 9.83 8.78
C LEU A 172 2.76 8.45 8.31
N ASN A 173 3.78 7.88 8.95
CA ASN A 173 4.28 6.55 8.63
C ASN A 173 3.25 5.44 8.91
N ALA A 174 2.47 5.58 9.98
CA ALA A 174 1.37 4.65 10.28
C ALA A 174 0.29 4.68 9.19
N PHE A 175 -0.17 5.87 8.79
CA PHE A 175 -1.15 6.02 7.72
C PHE A 175 -0.61 5.52 6.38
N ALA A 176 0.63 5.88 6.03
CA ALA A 176 1.28 5.37 4.82
C ALA A 176 1.29 3.85 4.78
N ALA A 177 1.63 3.20 5.90
CA ALA A 177 1.63 1.74 5.99
C ALA A 177 0.23 1.14 5.77
N VAL A 178 -0.82 1.73 6.34
CA VAL A 178 -2.21 1.29 6.15
C VAL A 178 -2.62 1.42 4.69
N PHE A 179 -2.38 2.57 4.06
CA PHE A 179 -2.73 2.79 2.66
C PHE A 179 -1.99 1.85 1.72
N THR A 180 -0.71 1.58 1.95
CA THR A 180 0.05 0.64 1.11
C THR A 180 -0.39 -0.81 1.29
N VAL A 181 -0.78 -1.24 2.49
CA VAL A 181 -1.36 -2.59 2.71
C VAL A 181 -2.70 -2.73 2.00
N LEU A 182 -3.60 -1.76 2.19
CA LEU A 182 -4.92 -1.77 1.54
C LEU A 182 -4.79 -1.74 0.01
N SER A 183 -3.88 -0.93 -0.51
CA SER A 183 -3.53 -0.89 -1.92
C SER A 183 -3.13 -2.29 -2.42
N GLY A 184 -2.18 -2.96 -1.77
CA GLY A 184 -1.75 -4.30 -2.17
C GLY A 184 -2.88 -5.34 -2.18
N LEU A 185 -3.77 -5.29 -1.19
CA LEU A 185 -4.94 -6.20 -1.16
C LEU A 185 -5.89 -5.96 -2.34
N LEU A 186 -6.14 -4.69 -2.68
CA LEU A 186 -6.98 -4.33 -3.83
C LEU A 186 -6.35 -4.77 -5.16
N GLY A 187 -5.04 -4.59 -5.33
CA GLY A 187 -4.32 -5.05 -6.52
C GLY A 187 -4.39 -6.57 -6.70
N MET A 188 -4.22 -7.34 -5.61
CA MET A 188 -4.39 -8.79 -5.66
C MET A 188 -5.80 -9.18 -6.13
N VAL A 189 -6.84 -8.53 -5.58
CA VAL A 189 -8.23 -8.78 -5.98
C VAL A 189 -8.44 -8.44 -7.45
N ALA A 190 -7.97 -7.28 -7.91
CA ALA A 190 -8.09 -6.85 -9.30
C ALA A 190 -7.46 -7.86 -10.27
N HIS A 191 -6.24 -8.30 -10.00
CA HIS A 191 -5.53 -9.24 -10.86
C HIS A 191 -6.21 -10.62 -10.91
N MET A 192 -6.71 -11.10 -9.76
CA MET A 192 -7.45 -12.38 -9.70
C MET A 192 -8.78 -12.29 -10.45
N MET A 193 -9.54 -11.20 -10.29
CA MET A 193 -10.80 -10.99 -11.00
C MET A 193 -10.60 -10.92 -12.51
N TYR A 194 -9.56 -10.20 -12.97
CA TYR A 194 -9.22 -10.16 -14.39
C TYR A 194 -8.93 -11.56 -14.97
N THR A 195 -8.13 -12.37 -14.29
CA THR A 195 -7.81 -13.72 -14.76
C THR A 195 -9.04 -14.60 -14.90
N GLN A 196 -9.98 -14.51 -13.96
CA GLN A 196 -11.25 -15.24 -14.02
C GLN A 196 -12.10 -14.77 -15.20
N VAL A 197 -12.23 -13.46 -15.40
CA VAL A 197 -12.99 -12.91 -16.53
C VAL A 197 -12.39 -13.32 -17.86
N PHE A 198 -11.05 -13.26 -17.97
CA PHE A 198 -10.38 -13.70 -19.19
C PHE A 198 -10.63 -15.19 -19.50
N GLN A 199 -10.51 -16.07 -18.49
CA GLN A 199 -10.78 -17.50 -18.66
C GLN A 199 -12.23 -17.78 -19.06
N VAL A 200 -13.19 -17.09 -18.44
CA VAL A 200 -14.61 -17.21 -18.81
C VAL A 200 -14.83 -16.72 -20.24
N THR A 201 -14.22 -15.61 -20.63
CA THR A 201 -14.32 -15.05 -21.99
C THR A 201 -13.67 -15.98 -23.02
N ALA A 202 -12.52 -16.57 -22.71
CA ALA A 202 -11.86 -17.54 -23.57
C ALA A 202 -12.71 -18.80 -23.81
N ASN A 203 -13.47 -19.26 -22.82
CA ASN A 203 -14.29 -20.45 -22.92
C ASN A 203 -15.70 -20.18 -23.46
N HIS A 204 -16.33 -19.08 -23.06
CA HIS A 204 -17.75 -18.78 -23.34
C HIS A 204 -17.96 -17.51 -24.17
N GLY A 205 -16.89 -16.83 -24.57
CA GLY A 205 -16.95 -15.64 -25.44
C GLY A 205 -17.42 -15.95 -26.86
N PRO A 206 -17.44 -14.92 -27.73
CA PRO A 206 -17.83 -15.06 -29.13
C PRO A 206 -16.97 -16.09 -29.85
N ARG A 207 -17.59 -16.93 -30.68
CA ARG A 207 -16.86 -18.00 -31.40
C ARG A 207 -15.72 -17.48 -32.29
N GLU A 208 -15.87 -16.28 -32.80
CA GLU A 208 -14.88 -15.61 -33.66
C GLU A 208 -13.62 -15.18 -32.91
N TRP A 209 -13.74 -15.01 -31.59
CA TRP A 209 -12.65 -14.54 -30.74
C TRP A 209 -12.00 -15.65 -29.94
N ARG A 210 -12.58 -16.83 -29.81
CA ARG A 210 -12.07 -17.89 -28.94
C ARG A 210 -10.61 -18.25 -29.26
N PRO A 211 -9.73 -18.16 -28.25
CA PRO A 211 -8.34 -18.54 -28.45
C PRO A 211 -8.19 -20.05 -28.64
N TYR A 212 -7.30 -20.46 -29.52
CA TYR A 212 -6.89 -21.85 -29.67
C TYR A 212 -5.79 -22.19 -28.62
N THR A 213 -4.82 -21.29 -28.47
CA THR A 213 -3.81 -21.34 -27.39
C THR A 213 -3.65 -19.95 -26.82
N TRP A 214 -3.38 -19.87 -25.52
CA TRP A 214 -3.09 -18.60 -24.89
C TRP A 214 -2.17 -18.77 -23.68
N ASP A 215 -1.40 -17.72 -23.38
CA ASP A 215 -0.48 -17.61 -22.25
C ASP A 215 -0.55 -16.20 -21.64
N TYR A 216 -0.08 -16.07 -20.41
CA TYR A 216 0.07 -14.77 -19.79
C TYR A 216 1.20 -13.98 -20.43
N GLY A 217 0.93 -12.72 -20.74
CA GLY A 217 1.89 -11.80 -21.32
C GLY A 217 2.74 -11.06 -20.29
N TRP A 218 3.64 -10.21 -20.78
CA TRP A 218 4.59 -9.48 -19.94
C TRP A 218 3.89 -8.44 -19.04
N SER A 219 2.80 -7.80 -19.51
CA SER A 219 2.04 -6.84 -18.70
C SER A 219 1.44 -7.47 -17.44
N PHE A 220 0.99 -8.72 -17.54
CA PHE A 220 0.54 -9.50 -16.39
C PHE A 220 1.67 -9.73 -15.38
N GLY A 221 2.88 -10.04 -15.88
CA GLY A 221 4.06 -10.14 -15.03
C GLY A 221 4.41 -8.82 -14.34
N MET A 222 4.23 -7.69 -15.02
CA MET A 222 4.42 -6.36 -14.42
C MET A 222 3.38 -6.04 -13.35
N ALA A 223 2.11 -6.40 -13.54
CA ALA A 223 1.06 -6.23 -12.54
C ALA A 223 1.39 -6.99 -11.26
N TRP A 224 1.79 -8.26 -11.35
CA TRP A 224 2.22 -9.05 -10.20
C TRP A 224 3.54 -8.55 -9.59
N GLY A 225 4.47 -8.06 -10.42
CA GLY A 225 5.69 -7.38 -9.97
C GLY A 225 5.38 -6.12 -9.15
N SER A 226 4.41 -5.31 -9.61
CA SER A 226 3.91 -4.15 -8.88
C SER A 226 3.35 -4.54 -7.52
N PHE A 227 2.49 -5.56 -7.47
CA PHE A 227 1.95 -6.10 -6.22
C PHE A 227 3.07 -6.52 -5.24
N THR A 228 4.06 -7.27 -5.71
CA THR A 228 5.17 -7.72 -4.84
C THR A 228 6.01 -6.55 -4.31
N CYS A 229 6.28 -5.54 -5.13
CA CYS A 229 6.96 -4.31 -4.71
C CYS A 229 6.13 -3.51 -3.70
N CYS A 230 4.81 -3.41 -3.91
CA CYS A 230 3.88 -2.77 -2.99
C CYS A 230 3.88 -3.47 -1.62
N MET A 231 3.81 -4.80 -1.59
CA MET A 231 3.89 -5.57 -0.35
C MET A 231 5.25 -5.43 0.33
N GLY A 232 6.33 -5.41 -0.44
CA GLY A 232 7.67 -5.12 0.07
C GLY A 232 7.77 -3.72 0.71
N ALA A 233 7.21 -2.70 0.07
CA ALA A 233 7.12 -1.34 0.61
C ALA A 233 6.32 -1.31 1.91
N SER A 234 5.18 -2.01 1.97
CA SER A 234 4.33 -2.11 3.16
C SER A 234 5.07 -2.72 4.34
N VAL A 235 5.76 -3.85 4.12
CA VAL A 235 6.53 -4.53 5.17
C VAL A 235 7.68 -3.66 5.69
N THR A 236 8.41 -2.98 4.79
CA THR A 236 9.50 -2.08 5.18
C THR A 236 9.00 -0.88 5.97
N THR A 237 7.86 -0.31 5.60
CA THR A 237 7.21 0.81 6.29
C THR A 237 6.71 0.39 7.66
N LEU A 238 6.02 -0.75 7.80
CA LEU A 238 5.58 -1.31 9.08
C LEU A 238 6.75 -1.63 10.01
N ASN A 239 7.82 -2.21 9.50
CA ASN A 239 9.02 -2.49 10.28
C ASN A 239 9.69 -1.19 10.78
N SER A 240 9.71 -0.15 9.95
CA SER A 240 10.20 1.18 10.34
C SER A 240 9.35 1.78 11.44
N TYR A 241 8.02 1.73 11.31
CA TYR A 241 7.06 2.18 12.31
C TYR A 241 7.26 1.46 13.65
N THR A 242 7.25 0.13 13.64
CA THR A 242 7.38 -0.69 14.85
C THR A 242 8.67 -0.39 15.61
N LYS A 243 9.81 -0.32 14.90
CA LYS A 243 11.10 0.03 15.52
C LYS A 243 11.08 1.43 16.13
N THR A 244 10.49 2.39 15.48
CA THR A 244 10.38 3.77 15.99
C THR A 244 9.50 3.82 17.25
N VAL A 245 8.36 3.13 17.27
CA VAL A 245 7.47 3.05 18.45
C VAL A 245 8.18 2.42 19.64
N ILE A 246 8.89 1.31 19.43
CA ILE A 246 9.66 0.64 20.51
C ILE A 246 10.73 1.57 21.07
N GLU A 247 11.46 2.29 20.20
CA GLU A 247 12.47 3.24 20.64
C GLU A 247 11.89 4.39 21.46
N PHE A 248 10.72 4.91 21.07
CA PHE A 248 10.00 5.92 21.82
C PHE A 248 9.55 5.43 23.20
N ARG A 249 8.98 4.23 23.24
CA ARG A 249 8.55 3.61 24.51
C ARG A 249 9.75 3.41 25.45
N ASN A 250 10.87 2.98 24.93
CA ASN A 250 12.09 2.79 25.73
C ASN A 250 12.66 4.13 26.24
N ARG A 251 12.70 5.17 25.40
CA ARG A 251 13.14 6.52 25.82
C ARG A 251 12.25 7.07 26.92
N ARG A 252 10.90 6.94 26.83
CA ARG A 252 9.99 7.36 27.88
C ARG A 252 10.25 6.62 29.19
N LYS A 253 10.47 5.30 29.15
CA LYS A 253 10.79 4.51 30.35
C LYS A 253 12.10 4.97 31.00
N THR A 254 13.15 5.18 30.20
CA THR A 254 14.46 5.64 30.71
C THR A 254 14.37 7.03 31.30
N PHE A 255 13.63 7.95 30.65
CA PHE A 255 13.42 9.31 31.17
C PHE A 255 12.63 9.29 32.48
N GLY A 256 11.57 8.50 32.57
CA GLY A 256 10.78 8.33 33.80
C GLY A 256 11.59 7.73 34.95
N GLN A 257 12.48 6.76 34.66
CA GLN A 257 13.38 6.20 35.67
C GLN A 257 14.44 7.21 36.12
N SER A 258 14.98 8.00 35.20
CA SER A 258 15.95 9.05 35.53
C SER A 258 15.31 10.14 36.40
N HIS A 259 14.08 10.53 36.07
CA HIS A 259 13.34 11.53 36.85
C HIS A 259 13.03 11.02 38.27
N ARG A 260 12.58 9.76 38.40
CA ARG A 260 12.38 9.12 39.73
C ARG A 260 13.66 9.02 40.55
N LYS A 261 14.78 8.64 39.94
CA LYS A 261 16.08 8.60 40.63
C LYS A 261 16.50 9.99 41.10
N LYS A 262 16.31 11.02 40.27
CA LYS A 262 16.65 12.40 40.63
C LYS A 262 15.78 12.92 41.77
N GLN A 263 14.48 12.57 41.76
CA GLN A 263 13.53 12.95 42.79
C GLN A 263 13.84 12.24 44.12
N ALA A 264 14.13 10.93 44.11
CA ALA A 264 14.57 10.17 45.28
C ALA A 264 15.86 10.69 45.87
N PHE A 265 16.81 11.13 45.03
CA PHE A 265 18.08 11.73 45.48
C PHE A 265 17.84 13.11 46.15
N LEU A 266 16.91 13.93 45.61
CA LEU A 266 16.57 15.22 46.22
C LEU A 266 15.82 15.05 47.56
N ASP A 267 14.95 14.04 47.65
CA ASP A 267 14.23 13.70 48.91
C ASP A 267 15.22 13.21 49.96
N ASP A 268 16.22 12.40 49.63
CA ASP A 268 17.27 11.92 50.53
C ASP A 268 18.17 13.06 51.00
N GLN A 269 18.53 14.01 50.12
CA GLN A 269 19.26 15.22 50.47
C GLN A 269 18.42 16.14 51.41
N GLY A 270 17.11 16.31 51.14
CA GLY A 270 16.23 17.08 52.01
C GLY A 270 16.10 16.50 53.40
N ILE A 271 16.06 15.16 53.52
CA ILE A 271 16.01 14.46 54.82
C ILE A 271 17.38 14.58 55.56
N SER A 272 18.49 14.53 54.82
CA SER A 272 19.82 14.69 55.45
C SER A 272 20.06 16.14 55.95
N ASP A 273 19.56 17.14 55.23
CA ASP A 273 19.62 18.55 55.66
C ASP A 273 18.74 18.84 56.90
N LEU A 274 17.55 18.21 56.98
CA LEU A 274 16.69 18.29 58.16
C LEU A 274 17.33 17.60 59.37
N ARG A 275 18.09 16.50 59.16
CA ARG A 275 18.76 15.75 60.21
C ARG A 275 20.00 16.51 60.78
N ASN A 276 20.64 17.33 59.97
CA ASN A 276 21.83 18.07 60.29
C ASN A 276 21.58 19.52 60.79
N ARG A 277 20.31 19.97 60.90
CA ARG A 277 19.98 21.24 61.49
C ARG A 277 20.15 21.14 63.02
N PRO A 278 21.03 21.93 63.65
CA PRO A 278 21.10 22.01 65.09
C PRO A 278 19.81 22.59 65.62
N LEU A 279 19.20 21.92 66.61
CA LEU A 279 18.01 22.42 67.33
C LEU A 279 18.33 23.82 67.89
N PRO A 280 17.54 24.86 67.54
CA PRO A 280 17.68 26.13 68.24
C PRO A 280 17.26 25.92 69.68
N SER A 281 18.22 26.20 70.60
CA SER A 281 17.95 26.26 72.03
C SER A 281 16.92 27.36 72.28
N VAL A 282 15.78 26.96 72.87
CA VAL A 282 14.77 27.87 73.35
C VAL A 282 15.33 28.65 74.55
N SER A 283 15.63 29.92 74.33
CA SER A 283 15.71 30.88 75.36
C SER A 283 14.63 31.96 75.09
N GLU A 284 13.77 31.99 76.03
CA GLU A 284 12.59 32.85 76.29
C GLU A 284 13.02 34.33 76.29
N SER A 285 12.38 35.16 75.44
CA SER A 285 12.14 36.56 75.85
C SER A 285 10.89 37.06 75.10
N VAL A 286 9.88 37.31 75.90
CA VAL A 286 8.69 38.07 75.67
C VAL A 286 9.08 39.49 75.30
N ASP A 287 8.60 40.10 74.24
CA ASP A 287 7.93 41.43 74.24
C ASP A 287 7.52 41.83 72.77
N ALA A 288 6.26 42.06 72.70
CA ALA A 288 5.41 43.11 72.11
C ALA A 288 5.97 44.01 70.97
N LYS A 289 5.28 44.09 69.92
CA LYS A 289 4.56 45.24 69.30
C LYS A 289 4.26 44.96 67.83
N ALA A 290 3.01 44.77 67.54
CA ALA A 290 2.03 45.70 66.92
C ALA A 290 2.44 46.37 65.64
N GLU A 291 1.50 46.11 64.66
CA GLU A 291 0.98 47.05 63.68
C GLU A 291 1.80 47.36 62.39
N LYS A 292 1.20 47.04 61.29
CA LYS A 292 0.80 47.81 60.08
C LYS A 292 1.10 47.00 58.82
N GLU A 293 0.35 46.87 57.88
CA GLU A 293 -0.84 47.50 57.26
C GLU A 293 -1.14 46.69 55.99
N CYS A 294 -2.38 46.41 55.74
CA CYS A 294 -2.94 45.89 54.48
C CYS A 294 -2.71 46.86 53.34
N ASN A 295 -2.44 46.34 52.15
CA ASN A 295 -3.24 46.69 50.95
C ASN A 295 -2.74 45.94 49.70
N GLY A 296 -3.70 45.40 48.94
CA GLY A 296 -3.45 44.88 47.60
C GLY A 296 -4.33 43.67 47.24
N VAL A 297 -5.56 43.97 46.90
CA VAL A 297 -6.58 43.14 46.26
C VAL A 297 -6.02 42.50 45.00
N GLU A 298 -6.16 41.15 44.85
CA GLU A 298 -6.75 40.58 43.63
C GLU A 298 -7.03 39.07 43.80
N THR A 299 -8.23 38.77 43.54
CA THR A 299 -9.05 37.58 43.42
C THR A 299 -8.36 36.28 43.02
N CYS A 300 -8.49 35.24 43.83
CA CYS A 300 -8.42 33.81 43.45
C CYS A 300 -9.85 33.23 43.28
N PRO A 301 -10.12 32.46 42.23
CA PRO A 301 -11.35 31.68 42.12
C PRO A 301 -11.24 30.32 42.85
N PRO A 302 -12.35 29.74 43.33
CA PRO A 302 -12.37 28.61 44.24
C PRO A 302 -12.23 27.26 43.56
N GLN A 303 -11.57 26.37 44.26
CA GLN A 303 -11.41 24.95 43.96
C GLN A 303 -12.68 24.17 44.34
N PRO A 304 -13.21 23.25 43.54
CA PRO A 304 -14.31 22.39 43.98
C PRO A 304 -13.80 21.17 44.75
N SER A 305 -14.49 20.95 45.87
CA SER A 305 -14.35 19.82 46.78
C SER A 305 -14.83 18.50 46.19
N PRO A 306 -14.31 17.35 46.65
CA PRO A 306 -14.71 16.02 46.16
C PRO A 306 -16.01 15.56 46.83
N GLN A 307 -16.97 15.08 46.03
CA GLN A 307 -18.17 14.37 46.50
C GLN A 307 -17.96 12.84 46.48
N PRO A 308 -18.63 12.12 47.39
CA PRO A 308 -18.38 10.70 47.61
C PRO A 308 -19.17 9.79 46.67
N SER A 309 -18.55 8.63 46.41
CA SER A 309 -19.05 7.49 45.66
C SER A 309 -20.40 6.96 46.19
N HIS A 310 -21.35 6.79 45.26
CA HIS A 310 -22.49 5.91 45.42
C HIS A 310 -22.26 4.61 44.68
N LYS A 311 -22.26 3.51 45.43
CA LYS A 311 -22.45 2.14 44.93
C LYS A 311 -23.90 1.98 44.53
N SER A 312 -24.14 1.32 43.42
CA SER A 312 -25.31 0.48 43.21
C SER A 312 -24.98 -0.67 42.32
N ASP A 313 -25.19 -1.84 42.87
CA ASP A 313 -25.23 -3.16 42.29
C ASP A 313 -26.38 -3.25 41.28
N SER A 314 -26.22 -4.11 40.31
CA SER A 314 -27.18 -5.13 39.87
C SER A 314 -27.00 -5.49 38.39
N GLN A 315 -26.68 -6.73 38.18
CA GLN A 315 -27.35 -7.85 37.53
C GLN A 315 -27.12 -8.01 36.04
N THR A 316 -26.36 -9.03 35.77
CA THR A 316 -26.63 -10.27 34.99
C THR A 316 -27.79 -10.20 33.99
N GLN A 317 -27.49 -10.38 32.70
CA GLN A 317 -28.25 -11.31 31.89
C GLN A 317 -27.42 -11.73 30.66
N THR A 318 -27.13 -13.03 30.64
CA THR A 318 -26.86 -13.93 29.52
C THR A 318 -28.04 -13.90 28.52
N GLU A 319 -27.74 -13.87 27.24
CA GLU A 319 -28.52 -14.62 26.25
C GLU A 319 -27.67 -14.93 25.04
N GLU A 320 -27.53 -16.21 24.80
CA GLU A 320 -27.20 -16.91 23.58
C GLU A 320 -28.27 -16.57 22.50
N ASP A 321 -27.89 -16.57 21.22
CA ASP A 321 -28.35 -17.44 20.16
C ASP A 321 -27.97 -16.89 18.78
N GLN A 322 -27.22 -17.70 18.04
CA GLN A 322 -27.55 -18.35 16.76
C GLN A 322 -28.11 -17.44 15.62
N CYS A 323 -27.34 -17.20 14.58
CA CYS A 323 -27.44 -17.77 13.23
C CYS A 323 -26.24 -17.35 12.38
#